data_e5528aa301c0574c5baffeb28f66b08b
#
_entry.id   e5528aa301c0574c5baffeb28f66b08b
#
_cell.length_a   1.000
_cell.length_b   1.000
_cell.length_c   1.000
_cell.angle_alpha   90.00
_cell.angle_beta   90.00
_cell.angle_gamma   90.00
#
_symmetry.space_group_name_H-M   'P 1'
#
loop_
_entity.id
_entity.type
_entity.pdbx_description
1 polymer ?
#
loop_
_entity_poly.entity_id
_entity_poly.type
_entity_poly.pdbx_seq_one_letter_code
_entity_poly.pdbx_strand_id
1 'polypeptide(L)'
;APITHDVHISFALDTHALFSKLDFTSMNGYTQDDGYNIWLFSYDLYRAMKQDGQFFVTETSPSYAGNLTLTTRPHREGFLEIEALGAYASGAFGFSYWLFRQQRAGMEQTHGSLISAWGQPELGLEQVKRVEKMRELIQPYFLRTRHKRPQVAMTYSEQARLFFFTEPLLEGEG
;
A
#
# COMPACT_ATOMS: atom_id res chain seq x y z
N ALA A 1 15.46 -17.81 0.49
CA ALA A 1 14.70 -16.75 -0.17
C ALA A 1 14.41 -15.65 0.84
N PRO A 2 14.38 -14.37 0.44
CA PRO A 2 13.98 -13.27 1.32
C PRO A 2 12.56 -13.45 1.84
N ILE A 3 12.33 -13.07 3.09
CA ILE A 3 11.04 -13.24 3.79
C ILE A 3 10.55 -11.89 4.28
N THR A 4 9.28 -11.62 4.08
CA THR A 4 8.55 -10.47 4.63
C THR A 4 7.16 -10.89 5.07
N HIS A 5 6.38 -9.94 5.59
CA HIS A 5 4.98 -10.14 5.97
C HIS A 5 4.16 -8.96 5.49
N ASP A 6 3.01 -9.24 4.90
CA ASP A 6 2.07 -8.20 4.50
C ASP A 6 1.36 -7.62 5.72
N VAL A 7 1.47 -6.30 5.91
CA VAL A 7 0.95 -5.60 7.09
C VAL A 7 0.33 -4.27 6.70
N HIS A 8 -0.82 -3.96 7.26
CA HIS A 8 -1.42 -2.64 7.18
C HIS A 8 -1.17 -1.82 8.45
N ILE A 9 -0.95 -0.51 8.32
CA ILE A 9 -0.67 0.39 9.44
C ILE A 9 -1.77 0.40 10.51
N SER A 10 -3.02 0.10 10.15
CA SER A 10 -4.14 0.03 11.08
C SER A 10 -4.19 -1.25 11.91
N PHE A 11 -3.35 -2.26 11.60
CA PHE A 11 -3.33 -3.48 12.39
C PHE A 11 -2.71 -3.23 13.77
N ALA A 12 -3.28 -3.85 14.78
CA ALA A 12 -2.79 -3.75 16.16
C ALA A 12 -1.56 -4.64 16.36
N LEU A 13 -0.48 -4.33 15.64
CA LEU A 13 0.79 -5.05 15.67
C LEU A 13 1.93 -4.08 15.95
N ASP A 14 2.95 -4.53 16.66
CA ASP A 14 4.24 -3.85 16.71
C ASP A 14 5.00 -4.16 15.41
N THR A 15 4.77 -3.33 14.41
CA THR A 15 5.33 -3.52 13.06
C THR A 15 6.84 -3.35 13.05
N HIS A 16 7.40 -2.47 13.89
CA HIS A 16 8.85 -2.31 14.02
C HIS A 16 9.50 -3.57 14.57
N ALA A 17 8.94 -4.17 15.62
CA ALA A 17 9.45 -5.42 16.20
C ALA A 17 9.34 -6.57 15.18
N LEU A 18 8.22 -6.66 14.45
CA LEU A 18 8.01 -7.66 13.41
C LEU A 18 9.08 -7.54 12.32
N PHE A 19 9.22 -6.38 11.70
CA PHE A 19 10.16 -6.19 10.61
C PHE A 19 11.63 -6.25 11.04
N SER A 20 11.93 -6.09 12.32
CA SER A 20 13.29 -6.33 12.83
C SER A 20 13.79 -7.75 12.58
N LYS A 21 12.89 -8.71 12.40
CA LYS A 21 13.16 -10.14 12.19
C LYS A 21 13.00 -10.60 10.74
N LEU A 22 12.53 -9.73 9.86
CA LEU A 22 12.28 -10.02 8.45
C LEU A 22 13.35 -9.36 7.57
N ASP A 23 13.47 -9.82 6.32
CA ASP A 23 14.51 -9.33 5.42
C ASP A 23 14.23 -7.91 4.91
N PHE A 24 12.97 -7.59 4.63
CA PHE A 24 12.56 -6.26 4.18
C PHE A 24 11.17 -5.88 4.71
N THR A 25 10.85 -4.60 4.68
CA THR A 25 9.53 -4.11 5.05
C THR A 25 8.57 -4.22 3.87
N SER A 26 7.32 -4.54 4.18
CA SER A 26 6.24 -4.52 3.19
C SER A 26 4.94 -4.09 3.82
N MET A 27 4.05 -3.60 2.99
CA MET A 27 2.75 -3.11 3.45
C MET A 27 1.66 -3.34 2.41
N ASN A 28 0.44 -3.50 2.89
CA ASN A 28 -0.73 -3.27 2.06
C ASN A 28 -1.32 -1.88 2.32
N GLY A 29 -2.00 -1.33 1.33
CA GLY A 29 -2.65 -0.04 1.45
C GLY A 29 -3.80 0.08 0.47
N TYR A 30 -4.99 0.33 1.00
CA TYR A 30 -6.23 0.47 0.22
C TYR A 30 -6.79 1.88 0.44
N THR A 31 -6.08 2.86 -0.10
CA THR A 31 -6.47 4.27 0.05
C THR A 31 -7.37 4.72 -1.08
N GLN A 32 -8.09 5.80 -0.82
CA GLN A 32 -8.87 6.51 -1.80
C GLN A 32 -8.15 7.79 -2.23
N ASP A 33 -8.61 8.42 -3.29
CA ASP A 33 -8.06 9.65 -3.85
C ASP A 33 -8.02 10.84 -2.88
N ASP A 34 -8.83 10.82 -1.83
CA ASP A 34 -8.81 11.81 -0.74
C ASP A 34 -7.88 11.44 0.44
N GLY A 35 -7.31 10.23 0.42
CA GLY A 35 -6.44 9.70 1.47
C GLY A 35 -4.95 9.76 1.18
N TYR A 36 -4.48 10.53 0.19
CA TYR A 36 -3.08 10.51 -0.27
C TYR A 36 -2.05 10.83 0.83
N ASN A 37 -2.39 11.66 1.80
CA ASN A 37 -1.50 11.97 2.92
C ASN A 37 -1.21 10.73 3.79
N ILE A 38 -2.20 9.85 3.93
CA ILE A 38 -2.08 8.63 4.74
C ILE A 38 -1.13 7.64 4.09
N TRP A 39 -1.25 7.41 2.79
CA TRP A 39 -0.36 6.48 2.12
C TRP A 39 1.07 7.05 1.96
N LEU A 40 1.26 8.35 1.71
CA LEU A 40 2.59 8.98 1.72
C LEU A 40 3.24 8.87 3.10
N PHE A 41 2.50 9.12 4.17
CA PHE A 41 2.98 8.90 5.53
C PHE A 41 3.37 7.43 5.77
N SER A 42 2.54 6.50 5.32
CA SER A 42 2.82 5.07 5.46
C SER A 42 4.09 4.67 4.71
N TYR A 43 4.30 5.17 3.49
CA TYR A 43 5.52 4.90 2.73
C TYR A 43 6.77 5.40 3.45
N ASP A 44 6.74 6.60 4.02
CA ASP A 44 7.86 7.13 4.81
C ASP A 44 8.10 6.31 6.07
N LEU A 45 7.03 5.89 6.75
CA LEU A 45 7.12 5.07 7.96
C LEU A 45 7.75 3.70 7.66
N TYR A 46 7.23 2.97 6.66
CA TYR A 46 7.75 1.64 6.31
C TYR A 46 9.18 1.71 5.75
N ARG A 47 9.49 2.72 4.97
CA ARG A 47 10.85 3.00 4.52
C ARG A 47 11.82 3.21 5.69
N ALA A 48 11.39 3.89 6.75
CA ALA A 48 12.23 4.20 7.90
C ALA A 48 12.50 3.00 8.83
N MET A 49 11.78 1.89 8.69
CA MET A 49 11.95 0.71 9.55
C MET A 49 13.21 -0.10 9.25
N LYS A 50 13.82 0.07 8.07
CA LYS A 50 15.07 -0.58 7.65
C LYS A 50 16.12 0.44 7.25
N GLN A 51 17.39 0.08 7.47
CA GLN A 51 18.52 0.98 7.19
C GLN A 51 18.72 1.26 5.69
N ASP A 52 18.38 0.30 4.83
CA ASP A 52 18.46 0.47 3.38
C ASP A 52 17.38 1.38 2.82
N GLY A 53 16.34 1.66 3.61
CA GLY A 53 15.27 2.55 3.23
C GLY A 53 14.40 2.03 2.09
N GLN A 54 14.34 0.71 1.91
CA GLN A 54 13.53 0.05 0.89
C GLN A 54 12.33 -0.62 1.50
N PHE A 55 11.23 -0.65 0.75
CA PHE A 55 10.02 -1.37 1.14
C PHE A 55 9.28 -1.88 -0.09
N PHE A 56 8.32 -2.76 0.13
CA PHE A 56 7.48 -3.34 -0.91
C PHE A 56 6.00 -3.02 -0.63
N VAL A 57 5.26 -2.53 -1.62
CA VAL A 57 3.79 -2.47 -1.55
C VAL A 57 3.26 -3.80 -2.03
N THR A 58 2.87 -4.66 -1.09
CA THR A 58 2.41 -6.02 -1.37
C THR A 58 1.00 -6.05 -1.93
N GLU A 59 0.16 -5.11 -1.49
CA GLU A 59 -1.21 -5.01 -1.95
C GLU A 59 -1.69 -3.57 -2.06
N THR A 60 -2.37 -3.29 -3.16
CA THR A 60 -3.33 -2.20 -3.34
C THR A 60 -4.41 -2.66 -4.30
N SER A 61 -5.57 -1.99 -4.31
CA SER A 61 -6.61 -2.36 -5.28
C SER A 61 -6.30 -1.82 -6.68
N PRO A 62 -6.46 -2.63 -7.73
CA PRO A 62 -6.24 -2.14 -9.10
C PRO A 62 -7.35 -1.21 -9.60
N SER A 63 -8.50 -1.17 -8.92
CA SER A 63 -9.63 -0.31 -9.29
C SER A 63 -10.50 0.12 -8.12
N TYR A 64 -10.81 -0.75 -7.20
CA TYR A 64 -11.53 -0.50 -5.94
C TYR A 64 -11.34 -1.65 -4.97
N ALA A 65 -11.39 -1.38 -3.68
CA ALA A 65 -11.39 -2.42 -2.65
C ALA A 65 -12.83 -2.83 -2.33
N GLY A 66 -13.05 -4.11 -2.04
CA GLY A 66 -14.39 -4.59 -1.72
C GLY A 66 -14.43 -5.93 -1.02
N ASN A 67 -15.42 -6.06 -0.16
CA ASN A 67 -15.83 -7.32 0.45
C ASN A 67 -17.36 -7.34 0.57
N LEU A 68 -17.92 -8.40 1.13
CA LEU A 68 -19.38 -8.55 1.23
C LEU A 68 -20.07 -7.49 2.11
N THR A 69 -19.33 -6.78 2.95
CA THR A 69 -19.88 -5.78 3.86
C THR A 69 -19.55 -4.34 3.46
N LEU A 70 -18.50 -4.14 2.70
CA LEU A 70 -18.04 -2.83 2.27
C LEU A 70 -17.44 -2.88 0.88
N THR A 71 -17.79 -1.90 0.05
CA THR A 71 -17.15 -1.69 -1.25
C THR A 71 -16.82 -0.21 -1.38
N THR A 72 -15.58 0.09 -1.72
CA THR A 72 -15.15 1.47 -1.97
C THR A 72 -15.59 1.94 -3.37
N ARG A 73 -15.53 3.25 -3.60
CA ARG A 73 -15.72 3.79 -4.94
C ARG A 73 -14.58 3.35 -5.87
N PRO A 74 -14.85 3.14 -7.15
CA PRO A 74 -13.78 2.98 -8.15
C PRO A 74 -12.83 4.16 -8.12
N HIS A 75 -11.54 3.89 -8.28
CA HIS A 75 -10.51 4.92 -8.38
C HIS A 75 -10.81 5.87 -9.55
N ARG A 76 -10.52 7.14 -9.35
CA ARG A 76 -10.51 8.11 -10.43
C ARG A 76 -9.39 7.77 -11.42
N GLU A 77 -9.58 8.20 -12.66
CA GLU A 77 -8.55 8.05 -13.68
C GLU A 77 -7.24 8.72 -13.22
N GLY A 78 -6.12 8.03 -13.41
CA GLY A 78 -4.79 8.49 -13.01
C GLY A 78 -4.44 8.27 -11.53
N PHE A 79 -5.39 7.85 -10.70
CA PHE A 79 -5.10 7.65 -9.27
C PHE A 79 -4.03 6.57 -9.05
N LEU A 80 -4.16 5.41 -9.68
CA LEU A 80 -3.24 4.30 -9.50
C LEU A 80 -1.82 4.62 -9.99
N GLU A 81 -1.72 5.41 -11.05
CA GLU A 81 -0.45 5.90 -11.56
C GLU A 81 0.25 6.84 -10.56
N ILE A 82 -0.51 7.73 -9.92
CA ILE A 82 0.03 8.65 -8.90
C ILE A 82 0.42 7.87 -7.63
N GLU A 83 -0.40 6.92 -7.21
CA GLU A 83 -0.11 6.05 -6.05
C GLU A 83 1.18 5.27 -6.27
N ALA A 84 1.31 4.59 -7.40
CA ALA A 84 2.50 3.83 -7.75
C ALA A 84 3.75 4.73 -7.90
N LEU A 85 3.60 5.90 -8.52
CA LEU A 85 4.69 6.88 -8.63
C LEU A 85 5.14 7.36 -7.25
N GLY A 86 4.21 7.64 -6.36
CA GLY A 86 4.48 8.01 -4.96
C GLY A 86 5.23 6.91 -4.20
N ALA A 87 4.82 5.65 -4.37
CA ALA A 87 5.50 4.51 -3.78
C ALA A 87 6.95 4.38 -4.26
N TYR A 88 7.18 4.40 -5.59
CA TYR A 88 8.52 4.33 -6.16
C TYR A 88 9.39 5.53 -5.76
N ALA A 89 8.85 6.74 -5.80
CA ALA A 89 9.55 7.95 -5.36
C ALA A 89 9.91 7.91 -3.87
N SER A 90 9.14 7.21 -3.06
CA SER A 90 9.41 7.00 -1.63
C SER A 90 10.37 5.84 -1.35
N GLY A 91 10.79 5.08 -2.36
CA GLY A 91 11.77 4.00 -2.22
C GLY A 91 11.20 2.59 -2.30
N ALA A 92 9.96 2.42 -2.73
CA ALA A 92 9.42 1.09 -2.99
C ALA A 92 10.21 0.42 -4.13
N PHE A 93 10.62 -0.82 -3.92
CA PHE A 93 11.26 -1.63 -4.96
C PHE A 93 10.27 -2.54 -5.71
N GLY A 94 9.02 -2.59 -5.26
CA GLY A 94 7.95 -3.32 -5.91
C GLY A 94 6.58 -2.79 -5.50
N PHE A 95 5.62 -3.01 -6.39
CA PHE A 95 4.24 -2.54 -6.24
C PHE A 95 3.31 -3.60 -6.81
N SER A 96 2.51 -4.23 -5.96
CA SER A 96 1.63 -5.36 -6.30
C SER A 96 0.17 -5.02 -6.06
N TYR A 97 -0.69 -5.84 -6.63
CA TYR A 97 -2.12 -5.61 -6.62
C TYR A 97 -2.88 -6.79 -6.02
N TRP A 98 -3.87 -6.49 -5.21
CA TRP A 98 -4.92 -7.40 -4.83
C TRP A 98 -6.20 -7.01 -5.60
N LEU A 99 -6.72 -7.80 -6.60
CA LEU A 99 -6.18 -9.12 -6.92
C LEU A 99 -6.12 -9.30 -8.45
N PHE A 100 -5.34 -10.27 -8.89
CA PHE A 100 -5.20 -10.56 -10.30
C PHE A 100 -6.52 -11.05 -10.92
N ARG A 101 -7.15 -12.04 -10.29
CA ARG A 101 -8.40 -12.63 -10.77
C ARG A 101 -9.46 -12.62 -9.68
N GLN A 102 -10.62 -12.08 -9.97
CA GLN A 102 -11.75 -12.00 -9.06
C GLN A 102 -12.12 -13.37 -8.48
N GLN A 103 -12.37 -13.41 -7.21
CA GLN A 103 -12.83 -14.60 -6.52
C GLN A 103 -14.27 -14.93 -6.94
N ARG A 104 -14.57 -16.23 -7.07
CA ARG A 104 -15.92 -16.70 -7.41
C ARG A 104 -16.85 -16.74 -6.21
N ALA A 105 -16.30 -16.83 -5.03
CA ALA A 105 -16.99 -16.89 -3.75
C ALA A 105 -16.08 -16.44 -2.62
N GLY A 106 -16.62 -16.18 -1.43
CA GLY A 106 -15.88 -15.74 -0.26
C GLY A 106 -16.12 -14.28 0.05
N MET A 107 -15.46 -13.81 1.11
CA MET A 107 -15.66 -12.44 1.63
C MET A 107 -15.33 -11.36 0.62
N GLU A 108 -14.33 -11.59 -0.22
CA GLU A 108 -13.80 -10.60 -1.17
C GLU A 108 -14.21 -10.85 -2.63
N GLN A 109 -15.30 -11.57 -2.85
CA GLN A 109 -15.82 -11.82 -4.19
C GLN A 109 -16.23 -10.53 -4.94
N THR A 110 -16.43 -9.43 -4.22
CA THR A 110 -16.76 -8.11 -4.78
C THR A 110 -15.55 -7.22 -4.93
N HIS A 111 -14.33 -7.71 -4.66
CA HIS A 111 -13.11 -6.91 -4.80
C HIS A 111 -12.77 -6.65 -6.28
N GLY A 112 -12.28 -5.43 -6.57
CA GLY A 112 -11.79 -5.08 -7.90
C GLY A 112 -10.57 -5.92 -8.30
N SER A 113 -10.50 -6.28 -9.57
CA SER A 113 -9.47 -7.18 -10.09
C SER A 113 -8.99 -6.75 -11.48
N LEU A 114 -7.95 -7.43 -11.99
CA LEU A 114 -7.53 -7.26 -13.38
C LEU A 114 -8.40 -8.09 -14.33
N ILE A 115 -8.77 -9.28 -13.88
CA ILE A 115 -9.54 -10.26 -14.64
C ILE A 115 -10.75 -10.68 -13.80
N SER A 116 -11.93 -10.69 -14.40
CA SER A 116 -13.14 -11.17 -13.73
C SER A 116 -13.06 -12.65 -13.37
N ALA A 117 -13.96 -13.11 -12.52
CA ALA A 117 -14.11 -14.53 -12.19
C ALA A 117 -14.30 -15.43 -13.43
N TRP A 118 -14.82 -14.86 -14.50
CA TRP A 118 -15.12 -15.54 -15.78
C TRP A 118 -14.03 -15.39 -16.84
N GLY A 119 -12.92 -14.70 -16.52
CA GLY A 119 -11.77 -14.54 -17.39
C GLY A 119 -11.82 -13.34 -18.35
N GLN A 120 -12.75 -12.43 -18.15
CA GLN A 120 -12.84 -11.19 -18.95
C GLN A 120 -12.01 -10.08 -18.30
N PRO A 121 -11.43 -9.15 -19.10
CA PRO A 121 -10.79 -7.96 -18.57
C PRO A 121 -11.73 -7.13 -17.68
N GLU A 122 -11.20 -6.61 -16.56
CA GLU A 122 -11.87 -5.68 -15.66
C GLU A 122 -11.21 -4.29 -15.69
N LEU A 123 -11.84 -3.31 -15.04
CA LEU A 123 -11.36 -1.92 -14.98
C LEU A 123 -9.88 -1.82 -14.57
N GLY A 124 -9.46 -2.66 -13.62
CA GLY A 124 -8.09 -2.67 -13.10
C GLY A 124 -7.03 -2.99 -14.15
N LEU A 125 -7.35 -3.78 -15.17
CA LEU A 125 -6.36 -4.21 -16.17
C LEU A 125 -5.76 -3.03 -16.94
N GLU A 126 -6.60 -2.11 -17.42
CA GLU A 126 -6.10 -0.95 -18.17
C GLU A 126 -5.35 0.05 -17.28
N GLN A 127 -5.77 0.20 -16.04
CA GLN A 127 -5.06 1.03 -15.06
C GLN A 127 -3.67 0.48 -14.76
N VAL A 128 -3.55 -0.81 -14.49
CA VAL A 128 -2.26 -1.47 -14.26
C VAL A 128 -1.34 -1.41 -15.48
N LYS A 129 -1.87 -1.56 -16.69
CA LYS A 129 -1.09 -1.36 -17.92
C LYS A 129 -0.50 0.06 -18.04
N ARG A 130 -1.24 1.09 -17.61
CA ARG A 130 -0.72 2.47 -17.58
C ARG A 130 0.36 2.64 -16.54
N VAL A 131 0.18 2.07 -15.34
CA VAL A 131 1.23 2.05 -14.31
C VAL A 131 2.49 1.38 -14.83
N GLU A 132 2.38 0.26 -15.52
CA GLU A 132 3.55 -0.44 -16.05
C GLU A 132 4.30 0.39 -17.11
N LYS A 133 3.57 1.04 -18.02
CA LYS A 133 4.18 1.97 -18.97
C LYS A 133 4.91 3.12 -18.27
N MET A 134 4.30 3.70 -17.25
CA MET A 134 4.93 4.74 -16.44
C MET A 134 6.19 4.19 -15.74
N ARG A 135 6.11 2.99 -15.13
CA ARG A 135 7.25 2.35 -14.45
C ARG A 135 8.43 2.16 -15.41
N GLU A 136 8.19 1.67 -16.63
CA GLU A 136 9.23 1.53 -17.66
C GLU A 136 9.92 2.85 -17.99
N LEU A 137 9.17 3.93 -18.08
CA LEU A 137 9.71 5.28 -18.36
C LEU A 137 10.57 5.83 -17.21
N ILE A 138 10.16 5.60 -15.96
CA ILE A 138 10.83 6.17 -14.78
C ILE A 138 11.96 5.28 -14.24
N GLN A 139 11.94 3.97 -14.48
CA GLN A 139 12.90 3.01 -13.96
C GLN A 139 14.37 3.41 -14.19
N PRO A 140 14.80 3.91 -15.37
CA PRO A 140 16.19 4.32 -15.57
C PRO A 140 16.65 5.45 -14.66
N TYR A 141 15.72 6.28 -14.21
CA TYR A 141 16.01 7.39 -13.27
C TYR A 141 16.13 6.85 -11.85
N PHE A 142 15.19 6.02 -11.38
CA PHE A 142 15.23 5.45 -10.03
C PHE A 142 16.45 4.55 -9.79
N LEU A 143 16.90 3.80 -10.80
CA LEU A 143 18.11 2.99 -10.69
C LEU A 143 19.40 3.81 -10.54
N ARG A 144 19.37 5.09 -10.91
CA ARG A 144 20.55 5.99 -10.90
C ARG A 144 20.50 7.04 -9.79
N THR A 145 19.36 7.19 -9.13
CA THR A 145 19.16 8.20 -8.09
C THR A 145 19.12 7.56 -6.72
N ARG A 146 19.35 8.35 -5.70
CA ARG A 146 19.14 7.97 -4.31
C ARG A 146 18.12 8.89 -3.70
N HIS A 147 17.36 8.37 -2.77
CA HIS A 147 16.41 9.16 -2.01
C HIS A 147 17.15 10.30 -1.30
N LYS A 148 16.67 11.54 -1.47
CA LYS A 148 17.25 12.71 -0.80
C LYS A 148 17.04 12.57 0.71
N ARG A 149 18.12 12.79 1.49
CA ARG A 149 18.00 12.79 2.95
C ARG A 149 17.00 13.86 3.40
N PRO A 150 15.99 13.52 4.21
CA PRO A 150 15.00 14.47 4.68
C PRO A 150 15.65 15.51 5.60
N GLN A 151 15.12 16.75 5.56
CA GLN A 151 15.54 17.85 6.44
C GLN A 151 14.70 17.93 7.72
N VAL A 152 13.52 17.28 7.72
CA VAL A 152 12.60 17.23 8.85
C VAL A 152 12.39 15.77 9.23
N ALA A 153 12.36 15.50 10.52
CA ALA A 153 12.03 14.20 11.07
C ALA A 153 10.72 14.30 11.85
N MET A 154 9.89 13.28 11.71
CA MET A 154 8.68 13.10 12.49
C MET A 154 8.84 11.88 13.38
N THR A 155 8.50 12.00 14.66
CA THR A 155 8.50 10.87 15.58
C THR A 155 7.17 10.12 15.49
N TYR A 156 7.25 8.79 15.52
CA TYR A 156 6.10 7.91 15.57
C TYR A 156 6.34 6.84 16.63
N SER A 157 5.38 6.61 17.50
CA SER A 157 5.45 5.60 18.56
C SER A 157 4.41 4.51 18.31
N GLU A 158 4.87 3.33 17.97
CA GLU A 158 4.03 2.15 17.83
C GLU A 158 3.34 1.78 19.15
N GLN A 159 4.07 1.87 20.27
CA GLN A 159 3.53 1.57 21.60
C GLN A 159 2.40 2.55 21.97
N ALA A 160 2.57 3.85 21.69
CA ALA A 160 1.52 4.83 21.93
C ALA A 160 0.28 4.54 21.08
N ARG A 161 0.48 4.20 19.81
CA ARG A 161 -0.62 3.82 18.90
C ARG A 161 -1.37 2.59 19.42
N LEU A 162 -0.64 1.54 19.81
CA LEU A 162 -1.22 0.32 20.36
C LEU A 162 -1.97 0.59 21.67
N PHE A 163 -1.43 1.45 22.52
CA PHE A 163 -2.10 1.86 23.75
C PHE A 163 -3.45 2.52 23.45
N PHE A 164 -3.48 3.54 22.57
CA PHE A 164 -4.73 4.21 22.19
C PHE A 164 -5.70 3.31 21.44
N PHE A 165 -5.22 2.27 20.78
CA PHE A 165 -6.08 1.29 20.13
C PHE A 165 -6.78 0.38 21.13
N THR A 166 -6.08 -0.02 22.22
CA THR A 166 -6.61 -0.91 23.25
C THR A 166 -7.39 -0.19 24.34
N GLU A 167 -7.02 1.07 24.62
CA GLU A 167 -7.62 1.90 25.65
C GLU A 167 -8.09 3.23 25.02
N PRO A 168 -9.19 3.26 24.28
CA PRO A 168 -9.71 4.49 23.71
C PRO A 168 -10.09 5.45 24.85
N LEU A 169 -9.38 6.55 24.96
CA LEU A 169 -9.52 7.54 26.04
C LEU A 169 -10.85 8.32 25.98
N LEU A 170 -11.51 8.33 24.85
CA LEU A 170 -12.80 8.97 24.64
C LEU A 170 -13.57 8.20 23.56
N GLU A 171 -14.67 7.58 23.92
CA GLU A 171 -15.75 7.39 22.97
C GLU A 171 -16.33 8.80 22.73
N GLY A 172 -15.84 9.45 21.66
CA GLY A 172 -16.34 10.74 21.28
C GLY A 172 -17.80 10.64 20.89
N GLU A 173 -18.67 11.27 21.65
CA GLU A 173 -19.94 11.69 21.16
C GLU A 173 -19.69 12.63 19.96
N GLY A 174 -19.95 12.12 18.75
CA GLY A 174 -19.87 12.85 17.51
C GLY A 174 -20.99 12.45 16.58
#